data_058b1941c7f6f2a739033c3644ac40cf
#
_entry.id   058b1941c7f6f2a739033c3644ac40cf
#
_cell.length_a   1.000
_cell.length_b   1.000
_cell.length_c   1.000
_cell.angle_alpha   90.00
_cell.angle_beta   90.00
_cell.angle_gamma   90.00
#
_symmetry.space_group_name_H-M   'P 1'
#
loop_
_entity.id
_entity.type
_entity.pdbx_description
1 polymer ?
#
loop_
_entity_poly.entity_id
_entity_poly.type
_entity_poly.pdbx_seq_one_letter_code
_entity_poly.pdbx_strand_id
1 'polypeptide(L)'
;MIVNRSCLKEFAEKLHSLPSSLTKSDLLISPFHLHQENELDIYYSPHNEYINRTATIVIAGITPGFSQMKTAYETAVESLRQGRTLEQMAVDTKIAAGFSGSMRHNLITMLDLCGLPQAFGIQSAAQLFGELRHMLHTTSVIKYPVFIQQKNYTGYKPAITHSPILSTYAFGHFPAELNHVTGPALLIPLGKAAETVCETLIRQHSLQNLICLSGFPHPSGANGHRLKQFSKNKEQLETQIRSFATLVDFVIEKRK
;
A
#
# COMPACT_ATOMS: atom_id res chain seq x y z
N MET A 1 -11.99 8.62 -0.25
CA MET A 1 -12.15 9.23 1.10
C MET A 1 -10.80 9.54 1.70
N ILE A 2 -10.65 10.67 2.34
CA ILE A 2 -9.41 11.05 3.06
C ILE A 2 -9.51 10.56 4.52
N VAL A 3 -8.48 9.87 5.00
CA VAL A 3 -8.43 9.30 6.36
C VAL A 3 -8.30 10.39 7.42
N ASN A 4 -7.37 11.31 7.21
CA ASN A 4 -7.09 12.40 8.15
C ASN A 4 -7.00 13.74 7.42
N ARG A 5 -8.14 14.43 7.32
CA ARG A 5 -8.23 15.71 6.59
C ARG A 5 -7.43 16.84 7.25
N SER A 6 -7.35 16.87 8.57
CA SER A 6 -6.60 17.92 9.28
C SER A 6 -5.09 17.74 9.06
N CYS A 7 -4.59 16.51 9.17
CA CYS A 7 -3.20 16.18 8.87
C CYS A 7 -2.84 16.52 7.42
N LEU A 8 -3.66 16.06 6.45
CA LEU A 8 -3.44 16.36 5.04
C LEU A 8 -3.39 17.87 4.78
N LYS A 9 -4.28 18.67 5.39
CA LYS A 9 -4.31 20.12 5.26
C LYS A 9 -3.02 20.75 5.83
N GLU A 10 -2.64 20.38 7.04
CA GLU A 10 -1.43 20.89 7.70
C GLU A 10 -0.18 20.66 6.84
N PHE A 11 -0.01 19.43 6.33
CA PHE A 11 1.14 19.13 5.50
C PHE A 11 1.06 19.73 4.11
N ALA A 12 -0.14 19.91 3.53
CA ALA A 12 -0.30 20.59 2.25
C ALA A 12 0.18 22.05 2.31
N GLU A 13 -0.06 22.75 3.41
CA GLU A 13 0.45 24.10 3.62
C GLU A 13 2.00 24.16 3.59
N LYS A 14 2.66 23.12 4.15
CA LYS A 14 4.12 23.00 4.14
C LYS A 14 4.70 22.68 2.75
N LEU A 15 3.90 22.13 1.83
CA LEU A 15 4.36 21.76 0.48
C LEU A 15 4.60 22.95 -0.43
N HIS A 16 3.94 24.10 -0.18
CA HIS A 16 4.03 25.29 -1.04
C HIS A 16 5.47 25.84 -1.16
N SER A 17 6.32 25.62 -0.16
CA SER A 17 7.71 26.08 -0.14
C SER A 17 8.71 25.09 -0.75
N LEU A 18 8.26 23.88 -1.10
CA LEU A 18 9.14 22.84 -1.61
C LEU A 18 9.49 23.06 -3.09
N PRO A 19 10.73 22.71 -3.52
CA PRO A 19 11.11 22.70 -4.92
C PRO A 19 10.41 21.59 -5.70
N SER A 20 10.44 21.66 -7.03
CA SER A 20 9.81 20.66 -7.91
C SER A 20 10.54 19.32 -7.91
N SER A 21 11.83 19.29 -7.62
CA SER A 21 12.63 18.06 -7.50
C SER A 21 13.19 17.96 -6.09
N LEU A 22 12.91 16.83 -5.44
CA LEU A 22 13.15 16.63 -4.02
C LEU A 22 14.25 15.60 -3.75
N THR A 23 15.02 15.83 -2.70
CA THR A 23 16.06 14.95 -2.19
C THR A 23 15.72 14.44 -0.78
N LYS A 24 16.56 13.59 -0.21
CA LYS A 24 16.38 13.17 1.19
C LYS A 24 16.49 14.35 2.17
N SER A 25 17.38 15.28 1.90
CA SER A 25 17.57 16.47 2.74
C SER A 25 16.37 17.41 2.74
N ASP A 26 15.49 17.33 1.74
CA ASP A 26 14.26 18.13 1.68
C ASP A 26 13.10 17.45 2.42
N LEU A 27 13.10 16.12 2.52
CA LEU A 27 11.98 15.33 3.03
C LEU A 27 12.20 14.71 4.39
N LEU A 28 13.45 14.31 4.74
CA LEU A 28 13.74 13.71 6.04
C LEU A 28 14.15 14.81 7.04
N ILE A 29 13.24 15.77 7.25
CA ILE A 29 13.42 16.94 8.10
C ILE A 29 12.28 17.10 9.10
N SER A 30 12.49 17.90 10.13
CA SER A 30 11.56 18.12 11.23
C SER A 30 10.11 18.46 10.82
N PRO A 31 9.83 19.31 9.82
CA PRO A 31 8.46 19.61 9.41
C PRO A 31 7.63 18.40 8.97
N PHE A 32 8.26 17.32 8.51
CA PHE A 32 7.60 16.10 8.05
C PHE A 32 7.81 14.91 8.98
N HIS A 33 8.57 15.08 10.05
CA HIS A 33 8.83 14.05 11.04
C HIS A 33 7.60 13.87 11.95
N LEU A 34 7.12 12.63 12.08
CA LEU A 34 5.95 12.29 12.89
C LEU A 34 6.33 11.68 14.23
N HIS A 35 7.21 10.69 14.21
CA HIS A 35 7.55 9.92 15.39
C HIS A 35 9.01 9.46 15.35
N GLN A 36 9.61 9.32 16.53
CA GLN A 36 10.91 8.69 16.74
C GLN A 36 10.80 7.65 17.85
N GLU A 37 11.41 6.49 17.62
CA GLU A 37 11.58 5.45 18.63
C GLU A 37 12.96 4.82 18.45
N ASN A 38 13.88 5.10 19.35
CA ASN A 38 15.30 4.74 19.23
C ASN A 38 15.92 5.27 17.92
N GLU A 39 16.39 4.38 17.03
CA GLU A 39 16.94 4.73 15.71
C GLU A 39 15.88 4.74 14.60
N LEU A 40 14.61 4.52 14.95
CA LEU A 40 13.51 4.45 14.00
C LEU A 40 12.83 5.80 13.92
N ASP A 41 12.71 6.33 12.71
CA ASP A 41 12.01 7.56 12.38
C ASP A 41 10.84 7.29 11.43
N ILE A 42 9.70 7.91 11.70
CA ILE A 42 8.52 7.87 10.83
C ILE A 42 8.27 9.27 10.28
N TYR A 43 8.14 9.38 8.97
CA TYR A 43 7.87 10.63 8.28
C TYR A 43 6.52 10.61 7.58
N TYR A 44 5.83 11.73 7.56
CA TYR A 44 4.59 11.90 6.81
C TYR A 44 4.80 11.62 5.31
N SER A 45 3.75 11.15 4.66
CA SER A 45 3.67 11.08 3.19
C SER A 45 2.22 11.07 2.73
N PRO A 46 1.82 11.93 1.78
CA PRO A 46 0.41 12.19 1.47
C PRO A 46 -0.30 11.05 0.73
N HIS A 47 0.41 10.17 0.05
CA HIS A 47 -0.21 9.18 -0.85
C HIS A 47 -1.05 8.11 -0.12
N ASN A 48 -0.83 7.87 1.18
CA ASN A 48 -1.64 6.93 1.96
C ASN A 48 -2.79 7.60 2.72
N GLU A 49 -3.08 8.88 2.45
CA GLU A 49 -4.26 9.56 3.03
C GLU A 49 -5.56 9.25 2.29
N TYR A 50 -5.50 8.78 1.06
CA TYR A 50 -6.68 8.41 0.29
C TYR A 50 -7.00 6.92 0.39
N ILE A 51 -8.26 6.58 0.72
CA ILE A 51 -8.78 5.21 0.73
C ILE A 51 -9.77 5.05 -0.43
N ASN A 52 -9.55 4.03 -1.25
CA ASN A 52 -10.56 3.55 -2.18
C ASN A 52 -11.50 2.57 -1.49
N ARG A 53 -12.70 3.01 -1.14
CA ARG A 53 -13.67 2.23 -0.36
C ARG A 53 -14.32 1.10 -1.16
N THR A 54 -14.37 1.23 -2.48
CA THR A 54 -15.02 0.27 -3.38
C THR A 54 -14.03 -0.71 -4.00
N ALA A 55 -12.78 -0.72 -3.54
CA ALA A 55 -11.77 -1.61 -4.06
C ALA A 55 -12.14 -3.08 -3.87
N THR A 56 -11.94 -3.89 -4.90
CA THR A 56 -12.05 -5.35 -4.90
C THR A 56 -10.69 -6.03 -4.74
N ILE A 57 -9.62 -5.26 -4.90
CA ILE A 57 -8.23 -5.70 -4.69
C ILE A 57 -7.53 -4.69 -3.80
N VAL A 58 -6.93 -5.16 -2.71
CA VAL A 58 -6.10 -4.38 -1.79
C VAL A 58 -4.69 -4.92 -1.82
N ILE A 59 -3.70 -4.09 -2.13
CA ILE A 59 -2.28 -4.48 -2.11
C ILE A 59 -1.59 -3.76 -0.96
N ALA A 60 -1.01 -4.51 -0.03
CA ALA A 60 -0.37 -3.98 1.17
C ALA A 60 1.13 -4.27 1.22
N GLY A 61 1.96 -3.22 1.19
CA GLY A 61 3.40 -3.29 1.49
C GLY A 61 3.68 -3.26 3.00
N ILE A 62 4.97 -3.22 3.37
CA ILE A 62 5.39 -3.04 4.77
C ILE A 62 5.25 -1.57 5.18
N THR A 63 5.94 -0.71 4.48
CA THR A 63 5.98 0.75 4.62
C THR A 63 6.41 1.35 3.29
N PRO A 64 5.96 2.56 2.94
CA PRO A 64 6.48 3.22 1.75
C PRO A 64 7.99 3.43 1.85
N GLY A 65 8.70 3.14 0.77
CA GLY A 65 10.12 3.50 0.68
C GLY A 65 10.33 4.96 0.26
N PHE A 66 11.57 5.43 0.35
CA PHE A 66 11.93 6.81 -0.01
C PHE A 66 11.50 7.20 -1.43
N SER A 67 11.66 6.32 -2.42
CA SER A 67 11.23 6.61 -3.80
C SER A 67 9.73 6.88 -3.90
N GLN A 68 8.90 6.11 -3.20
CA GLN A 68 7.46 6.34 -3.16
C GLN A 68 7.12 7.65 -2.44
N MET A 69 7.78 7.91 -1.29
CA MET A 69 7.66 9.17 -0.56
C MET A 69 7.99 10.36 -1.47
N LYS A 70 9.15 10.33 -2.13
CA LYS A 70 9.58 11.38 -3.07
C LYS A 70 8.53 11.61 -4.16
N THR A 71 8.11 10.57 -4.87
CA THR A 71 7.08 10.65 -5.92
C THR A 71 5.79 11.26 -5.38
N ALA A 72 5.36 10.86 -4.16
CA ALA A 72 4.15 11.41 -3.54
C ALA A 72 4.27 12.92 -3.28
N TYR A 73 5.40 13.36 -2.76
CA TYR A 73 5.62 14.78 -2.49
C TYR A 73 5.73 15.61 -3.77
N GLU A 74 6.49 15.15 -4.77
CA GLU A 74 6.62 15.83 -6.06
C GLU A 74 5.25 15.95 -6.76
N THR A 75 4.45 14.88 -6.74
CA THR A 75 3.08 14.90 -7.27
C THR A 75 2.18 15.85 -6.47
N ALA A 76 2.29 15.88 -5.14
CA ALA A 76 1.49 16.77 -4.30
C ALA A 76 1.80 18.24 -4.59
N VAL A 77 3.09 18.61 -4.69
CA VAL A 77 3.54 19.96 -5.06
C VAL A 77 2.97 20.37 -6.42
N GLU A 78 3.05 19.49 -7.41
CA GLU A 78 2.53 19.76 -8.75
C GLU A 78 1.00 19.91 -8.76
N SER A 79 0.28 19.01 -8.07
CA SER A 79 -1.18 19.09 -7.94
C SER A 79 -1.63 20.40 -7.29
N LEU A 80 -0.95 20.86 -6.24
CA LEU A 80 -1.25 22.13 -5.58
C LEU A 80 -0.98 23.34 -6.50
N ARG A 81 0.11 23.31 -7.26
CA ARG A 81 0.43 24.37 -8.25
C ARG A 81 -0.62 24.45 -9.36
N GLN A 82 -1.22 23.34 -9.71
CA GLN A 82 -2.32 23.27 -10.68
C GLN A 82 -3.67 23.66 -10.09
N GLY A 83 -3.74 24.09 -8.83
CA GLY A 83 -4.98 24.49 -8.15
C GLY A 83 -5.91 23.31 -7.85
N ARG A 84 -5.41 22.09 -7.76
CA ARG A 84 -6.19 20.90 -7.40
C ARG A 84 -6.65 20.98 -5.95
N THR A 85 -7.85 20.45 -5.67
CA THR A 85 -8.31 20.30 -4.29
C THR A 85 -7.47 19.31 -3.50
N LEU A 86 -7.49 19.37 -2.17
CA LEU A 86 -6.77 18.40 -1.32
C LEU A 86 -7.17 16.94 -1.60
N GLU A 87 -8.44 16.72 -1.95
CA GLU A 87 -8.92 15.38 -2.28
C GLU A 87 -8.38 14.89 -3.61
N GLN A 88 -8.35 15.74 -4.62
CA GLN A 88 -7.72 15.44 -5.91
C GLN A 88 -6.22 15.20 -5.75
N MET A 89 -5.51 16.04 -4.99
CA MET A 89 -4.10 15.85 -4.68
C MET A 89 -3.85 14.50 -3.99
N ALA A 90 -4.68 14.10 -3.02
CA ALA A 90 -4.54 12.81 -2.35
C ALA A 90 -4.75 11.63 -3.31
N VAL A 91 -5.68 11.73 -4.27
CA VAL A 91 -5.87 10.75 -5.34
C VAL A 91 -4.67 10.71 -6.27
N ASP A 92 -4.22 11.87 -6.76
CA ASP A 92 -3.09 11.98 -7.67
C ASP A 92 -1.82 11.38 -7.07
N THR A 93 -1.52 11.70 -5.81
CA THR A 93 -0.37 11.15 -5.10
C THR A 93 -0.46 9.64 -4.88
N LYS A 94 -1.66 9.12 -4.61
CA LYS A 94 -1.91 7.68 -4.48
C LYS A 94 -1.65 6.93 -5.78
N ILE A 95 -2.11 7.49 -6.90
CA ILE A 95 -1.92 6.91 -8.23
C ILE A 95 -0.44 6.91 -8.62
N ALA A 96 0.24 8.03 -8.43
CA ALA A 96 1.62 8.19 -8.82
C ALA A 96 2.57 7.33 -7.96
N ALA A 97 2.45 7.41 -6.63
CA ALA A 97 3.41 6.82 -5.70
C ALA A 97 3.16 5.33 -5.38
N GLY A 98 1.93 4.83 -5.52
CA GLY A 98 1.58 3.44 -5.16
C GLY A 98 2.47 2.41 -5.86
N PHE A 99 3.44 1.85 -5.13
CA PHE A 99 4.44 0.90 -5.62
C PHE A 99 5.23 1.36 -6.85
N SER A 100 5.45 2.66 -7.02
CA SER A 100 6.07 3.25 -8.21
C SER A 100 7.45 2.65 -8.57
N GLY A 101 7.83 2.81 -9.85
CA GLY A 101 9.10 2.34 -10.40
C GLY A 101 9.14 0.84 -10.72
N SER A 102 10.32 0.24 -10.66
CA SER A 102 10.56 -1.18 -10.98
C SER A 102 9.74 -2.15 -10.12
N MET A 103 9.36 -1.73 -8.92
CA MET A 103 8.53 -2.53 -8.02
C MET A 103 7.13 -2.75 -8.60
N ARG A 104 6.49 -1.71 -9.18
CA ARG A 104 5.19 -1.81 -9.84
C ARG A 104 5.26 -2.75 -11.06
N HIS A 105 6.30 -2.62 -11.89
CA HIS A 105 6.50 -3.50 -13.03
C HIS A 105 6.60 -4.98 -12.61
N ASN A 106 7.44 -5.29 -11.63
CA ASN A 106 7.58 -6.65 -11.11
C ASN A 106 6.26 -7.17 -10.51
N LEU A 107 5.54 -6.32 -9.77
CA LEU A 107 4.26 -6.66 -9.17
C LEU A 107 3.23 -7.02 -10.24
N ILE A 108 3.06 -6.20 -11.27
CA ILE A 108 2.17 -6.46 -12.42
C ILE A 108 2.51 -7.79 -13.06
N THR A 109 3.79 -8.01 -13.42
CA THR A 109 4.23 -9.26 -14.04
C THR A 109 3.87 -10.48 -13.17
N MET A 110 4.09 -10.41 -11.86
CA MET A 110 3.79 -11.53 -10.95
C MET A 110 2.27 -11.76 -10.80
N LEU A 111 1.46 -10.70 -10.75
CA LEU A 111 0.00 -10.80 -10.72
C LEU A 111 -0.56 -11.41 -12.02
N ASP A 112 -0.01 -11.02 -13.16
CA ASP A 112 -0.39 -11.60 -14.46
C ASP A 112 -0.05 -13.09 -14.52
N LEU A 113 1.16 -13.44 -14.07
CA LEU A 113 1.64 -14.84 -14.08
C LEU A 113 0.91 -15.77 -13.09
N CYS A 114 0.25 -15.25 -12.06
CA CYS A 114 -0.55 -16.07 -11.13
C CYS A 114 -2.06 -16.04 -11.41
N GLY A 115 -2.46 -15.62 -12.62
CA GLY A 115 -3.83 -15.77 -13.11
C GLY A 115 -4.83 -14.74 -12.57
N LEU A 116 -4.35 -13.63 -11.98
CA LEU A 116 -5.25 -12.58 -11.50
C LEU A 116 -6.07 -11.95 -12.63
N PRO A 117 -5.53 -11.66 -13.83
CA PRO A 117 -6.32 -11.11 -14.93
C PRO A 117 -7.49 -12.01 -15.31
N GLN A 118 -7.27 -13.31 -15.42
CA GLN A 118 -8.32 -14.27 -15.78
C GLN A 118 -9.43 -14.34 -14.74
N ALA A 119 -9.05 -14.29 -13.45
CA ALA A 119 -9.99 -14.34 -12.35
C ALA A 119 -10.87 -13.09 -12.22
N PHE A 120 -10.37 -11.94 -12.67
CA PHE A 120 -11.09 -10.66 -12.59
C PHE A 120 -11.63 -10.18 -13.94
N GLY A 121 -11.51 -10.97 -15.01
CA GLY A 121 -12.02 -10.60 -16.36
C GLY A 121 -11.31 -9.38 -16.97
N ILE A 122 -10.04 -9.17 -16.65
CA ILE A 122 -9.20 -8.06 -17.17
C ILE A 122 -8.06 -8.60 -18.03
N GLN A 123 -7.46 -7.75 -18.87
CA GLN A 123 -6.40 -8.19 -19.78
C GLN A 123 -5.05 -8.34 -19.08
N SER A 124 -4.75 -7.45 -18.13
CA SER A 124 -3.51 -7.43 -17.35
C SER A 124 -3.74 -6.66 -16.06
N ALA A 125 -3.00 -7.03 -15.00
CA ALA A 125 -2.96 -6.28 -13.75
C ALA A 125 -2.44 -4.83 -13.94
N ALA A 126 -1.83 -4.50 -15.09
CA ALA A 126 -1.49 -3.12 -15.43
C ALA A 126 -2.70 -2.19 -15.45
N GLN A 127 -3.87 -2.69 -15.87
CA GLN A 127 -5.12 -1.92 -15.90
C GLN A 127 -5.55 -1.44 -14.50
N LEU A 128 -5.21 -2.18 -13.44
CA LEU A 128 -5.47 -1.78 -12.05
C LEU A 128 -4.69 -0.51 -11.65
N PHE A 129 -3.58 -0.22 -12.29
CA PHE A 129 -2.79 1.00 -12.06
C PHE A 129 -3.14 2.13 -13.03
N GLY A 130 -4.09 1.91 -13.95
CA GLY A 130 -4.59 2.83 -14.95
C GLY A 130 -6.12 2.94 -14.93
N GLU A 131 -6.76 2.50 -15.99
CA GLU A 131 -8.19 2.65 -16.26
C GLU A 131 -9.12 1.96 -15.25
N LEU A 132 -8.70 0.83 -14.67
CA LEU A 132 -9.44 0.09 -13.65
C LEU A 132 -8.99 0.44 -12.22
N ARG A 133 -8.46 1.65 -12.03
CA ARG A 133 -7.96 2.11 -10.73
C ARG A 133 -9.03 2.05 -9.63
N HIS A 134 -10.29 2.18 -9.97
CA HIS A 134 -11.40 2.07 -9.04
C HIS A 134 -11.51 0.69 -8.35
N MET A 135 -10.92 -0.37 -8.94
CA MET A 135 -10.87 -1.70 -8.35
C MET A 135 -9.72 -1.88 -7.34
N LEU A 136 -8.74 -0.97 -7.34
CA LEU A 136 -7.51 -1.14 -6.57
C LEU A 136 -7.40 -0.16 -5.41
N HIS A 137 -7.05 -0.69 -4.22
CA HIS A 137 -6.51 0.08 -3.10
C HIS A 137 -5.09 -0.36 -2.80
N THR A 138 -4.13 0.57 -2.84
CA THR A 138 -2.74 0.32 -2.46
C THR A 138 -2.45 0.94 -1.11
N THR A 139 -1.80 0.20 -0.20
CA THR A 139 -1.47 0.71 1.13
C THR A 139 -0.22 0.03 1.71
N SER A 140 0.08 0.28 2.96
CA SER A 140 1.16 -0.35 3.71
C SER A 140 0.73 -0.63 5.14
N VAL A 141 1.23 -1.73 5.71
CA VAL A 141 1.00 -2.12 7.11
C VAL A 141 1.38 -0.99 8.07
N ILE A 142 2.51 -0.35 7.81
CA ILE A 142 2.88 0.92 8.42
C ILE A 142 2.58 2.03 7.41
N LYS A 143 1.53 2.79 7.68
CA LYS A 143 0.96 3.78 6.76
C LYS A 143 1.98 4.75 6.18
N TYR A 144 2.93 5.19 6.97
CA TYR A 144 3.91 6.22 6.63
C TYR A 144 5.32 5.65 6.47
N PRO A 145 6.19 6.32 5.69
CA PRO A 145 7.59 5.92 5.51
C PRO A 145 8.34 5.78 6.82
N VAL A 146 8.99 4.63 6.99
CA VAL A 146 9.82 4.32 8.15
C VAL A 146 11.27 4.20 7.72
N PHE A 147 12.15 4.84 8.46
CA PHE A 147 13.59 4.79 8.25
C PHE A 147 14.33 4.38 9.53
N ILE A 148 15.44 3.69 9.38
CA ILE A 148 16.42 3.41 10.43
C ILE A 148 17.73 3.96 9.93
N GLN A 149 18.31 4.94 10.64
CA GLN A 149 19.53 5.62 10.21
C GLN A 149 19.43 6.06 8.72
N GLN A 150 18.31 6.69 8.35
CA GLN A 150 17.98 7.16 7.00
C GLN A 150 17.90 6.08 5.91
N LYS A 151 17.91 4.77 6.26
CA LYS A 151 17.68 3.66 5.32
C LYS A 151 16.25 3.16 5.46
N ASN A 152 15.62 2.76 4.35
CA ASN A 152 14.27 2.22 4.36
C ASN A 152 14.17 1.03 5.32
N TYR A 153 13.18 1.04 6.20
CA TYR A 153 12.83 -0.11 7.03
C TYR A 153 12.28 -1.26 6.18
N THR A 154 12.70 -2.47 6.47
CA THR A 154 12.39 -3.67 5.67
C THR A 154 11.41 -4.65 6.33
N GLY A 155 10.91 -4.32 7.53
CA GLY A 155 9.93 -5.14 8.24
C GLY A 155 10.51 -6.15 9.24
N TYR A 156 11.83 -6.20 9.41
CA TYR A 156 12.47 -7.25 10.20
C TYR A 156 13.25 -6.78 11.43
N LYS A 157 13.92 -5.65 11.38
CA LYS A 157 14.75 -5.14 12.46
C LYS A 157 14.44 -3.66 12.73
N PRO A 158 13.77 -3.39 13.87
CA PRO A 158 13.13 -4.33 14.80
C PRO A 158 11.96 -5.08 14.14
N ALA A 159 11.55 -6.23 14.67
CA ALA A 159 10.28 -6.84 14.25
C ALA A 159 9.12 -5.90 14.62
N ILE A 160 8.07 -5.87 13.82
CA ILE A 160 6.91 -4.97 14.02
C ILE A 160 6.35 -5.10 15.46
N THR A 161 6.24 -6.33 15.96
CA THR A 161 5.73 -6.61 17.31
C THR A 161 6.67 -6.21 18.44
N HIS A 162 7.94 -5.90 18.16
CA HIS A 162 8.93 -5.49 19.15
C HIS A 162 9.11 -3.96 19.24
N SER A 163 8.35 -3.21 18.45
CA SER A 163 8.31 -1.76 18.49
C SER A 163 6.89 -1.30 18.80
N PRO A 164 6.63 -0.63 19.93
CA PRO A 164 5.32 -0.07 20.27
C PRO A 164 4.74 0.80 19.16
N ILE A 165 5.54 1.67 18.57
CA ILE A 165 5.05 2.57 17.51
C ILE A 165 4.67 1.81 16.24
N LEU A 166 5.51 0.85 15.78
CA LEU A 166 5.18 0.03 14.61
C LEU A 166 3.95 -0.83 14.87
N SER A 167 3.81 -1.39 16.08
CA SER A 167 2.63 -2.17 16.50
C SER A 167 1.36 -1.32 16.48
N THR A 168 1.42 -0.06 16.94
CA THR A 168 0.29 0.87 16.88
C THR A 168 -0.17 1.08 15.45
N TYR A 169 0.74 1.28 14.50
CA TYR A 169 0.37 1.40 13.08
C TYR A 169 -0.19 0.09 12.51
N ALA A 170 0.51 -1.03 12.74
CA ALA A 170 0.17 -2.32 12.13
C ALA A 170 -1.13 -2.94 12.65
N PHE A 171 -1.41 -2.79 13.94
CA PHE A 171 -2.55 -3.43 14.60
C PHE A 171 -3.65 -2.46 15.03
N GLY A 172 -3.43 -1.15 14.92
CA GLY A 172 -4.41 -0.10 15.18
C GLY A 172 -4.83 0.65 13.92
N HIS A 173 -3.90 1.38 13.30
CA HIS A 173 -4.23 2.25 12.16
C HIS A 173 -4.52 1.48 10.88
N PHE A 174 -3.76 0.44 10.57
CA PHE A 174 -3.93 -0.35 9.35
C PHE A 174 -5.29 -1.08 9.28
N PRO A 175 -5.76 -1.83 10.31
CA PRO A 175 -7.09 -2.41 10.26
C PRO A 175 -8.19 -1.33 10.26
N ALA A 176 -8.03 -0.22 10.96
CA ALA A 176 -8.99 0.89 10.91
C ALA A 176 -9.12 1.46 9.48
N GLU A 177 -8.01 1.59 8.74
CA GLU A 177 -8.03 1.98 7.33
C GLU A 177 -8.77 0.94 6.47
N LEU A 178 -8.41 -0.33 6.59
CA LEU A 178 -8.95 -1.40 5.75
C LEU A 178 -10.43 -1.66 5.99
N ASN A 179 -10.95 -1.43 7.18
CA ASN A 179 -12.38 -1.55 7.49
C ASN A 179 -13.26 -0.50 6.79
N HIS A 180 -12.65 0.49 6.13
CA HIS A 180 -13.39 1.37 5.21
C HIS A 180 -13.64 0.74 3.83
N VAL A 181 -13.02 -0.37 3.48
CA VAL A 181 -13.33 -1.13 2.26
C VAL A 181 -14.65 -1.86 2.47
N THR A 182 -15.67 -1.50 1.68
CA THR A 182 -17.08 -1.86 1.98
C THR A 182 -17.54 -3.18 1.38
N GLY A 183 -16.81 -3.73 0.41
CA GLY A 183 -17.16 -5.00 -0.25
C GLY A 183 -16.12 -6.10 0.04
N PRO A 184 -16.39 -7.32 -0.40
CA PRO A 184 -15.39 -8.37 -0.38
C PRO A 184 -14.21 -7.97 -1.27
N ALA A 185 -12.98 -8.03 -0.72
CA ALA A 185 -11.78 -7.71 -1.46
C ALA A 185 -10.64 -8.71 -1.20
N LEU A 186 -9.85 -8.96 -2.25
CA LEU A 186 -8.64 -9.76 -2.16
C LEU A 186 -7.51 -8.90 -1.57
N LEU A 187 -7.04 -9.26 -0.38
CA LEU A 187 -5.90 -8.60 0.27
C LEU A 187 -4.61 -9.31 -0.11
N ILE A 188 -3.72 -8.61 -0.78
CA ILE A 188 -2.42 -9.12 -1.28
C ILE A 188 -1.29 -8.47 -0.46
N PRO A 189 -0.82 -9.11 0.63
CA PRO A 189 0.35 -8.65 1.36
C PRO A 189 1.62 -8.95 0.58
N LEU A 190 2.50 -7.97 0.45
CA LEU A 190 3.76 -8.08 -0.28
C LEU A 190 4.89 -8.55 0.64
N GLY A 191 5.17 -9.85 0.60
CA GLY A 191 6.23 -10.50 1.38
C GLY A 191 5.84 -10.85 2.81
N LYS A 192 6.69 -11.66 3.46
CA LYS A 192 6.35 -12.37 4.73
C LYS A 192 6.03 -11.45 5.90
N ALA A 193 6.68 -10.30 6.01
CA ALA A 193 6.42 -9.38 7.14
C ALA A 193 5.02 -8.76 7.05
N ALA A 194 4.57 -8.32 5.86
CA ALA A 194 3.21 -7.83 5.65
C ALA A 194 2.17 -8.95 5.81
N GLU A 195 2.46 -10.12 5.26
CA GLU A 195 1.62 -11.30 5.35
C GLU A 195 1.35 -11.70 6.80
N THR A 196 2.38 -11.76 7.64
CA THR A 196 2.24 -12.12 9.06
C THR A 196 1.29 -11.17 9.81
N VAL A 197 1.34 -9.87 9.54
CA VAL A 197 0.40 -8.90 10.12
C VAL A 197 -1.01 -9.14 9.60
N CYS A 198 -1.19 -9.27 8.28
CA CYS A 198 -2.50 -9.50 7.68
C CYS A 198 -3.16 -10.78 8.19
N GLU A 199 -2.42 -11.89 8.24
CA GLU A 199 -2.91 -13.17 8.78
C GLU A 199 -3.28 -13.07 10.26
N THR A 200 -2.52 -12.31 11.05
CA THR A 200 -2.82 -12.08 12.46
C THR A 200 -4.13 -11.31 12.62
N LEU A 201 -4.32 -10.23 11.86
CA LEU A 201 -5.54 -9.43 11.89
C LEU A 201 -6.77 -10.22 11.44
N ILE A 202 -6.65 -11.08 10.42
CA ILE A 202 -7.75 -11.95 9.98
C ILE A 202 -8.11 -12.97 11.06
N ARG A 203 -7.12 -13.62 11.68
CA ARG A 203 -7.38 -14.56 12.79
C ARG A 203 -8.03 -13.89 14.00
N GLN A 204 -7.75 -12.62 14.24
CA GLN A 204 -8.37 -11.80 15.29
C GLN A 204 -9.73 -11.22 14.90
N HIS A 205 -10.26 -11.56 13.73
CA HIS A 205 -11.50 -10.99 13.17
C HIS A 205 -11.49 -9.45 13.06
N SER A 206 -10.31 -8.85 12.98
CA SER A 206 -10.14 -7.40 12.86
C SER A 206 -10.39 -6.87 11.43
N LEU A 207 -10.42 -7.76 10.42
CA LEU A 207 -10.71 -7.47 9.02
C LEU A 207 -11.89 -8.33 8.54
N GLN A 208 -13.05 -7.68 8.32
CA GLN A 208 -14.31 -8.41 8.09
C GLN A 208 -14.56 -8.78 6.62
N ASN A 209 -14.14 -7.95 5.68
CA ASN A 209 -14.48 -8.09 4.26
C ASN A 209 -13.28 -8.48 3.38
N LEU A 210 -12.18 -8.93 3.99
CA LEU A 210 -10.94 -9.18 3.28
C LEU A 210 -10.52 -10.65 3.34
N ILE A 211 -10.12 -11.18 2.18
CA ILE A 211 -9.56 -12.52 2.06
C ILE A 211 -8.08 -12.37 1.69
N CYS A 212 -7.20 -12.94 2.51
CA CYS A 212 -5.75 -12.81 2.34
C CYS A 212 -5.21 -13.78 1.29
N LEU A 213 -4.47 -13.27 0.32
CA LEU A 213 -3.66 -14.06 -0.60
C LEU A 213 -2.29 -14.33 0.04
N SER A 214 -2.14 -15.49 0.69
CA SER A 214 -0.89 -15.85 1.37
C SER A 214 0.16 -16.39 0.41
N GLY A 215 1.42 -16.05 0.69
CA GLY A 215 2.58 -16.56 -0.06
C GLY A 215 3.05 -15.65 -1.20
N PHE A 216 2.53 -14.43 -1.36
CA PHE A 216 2.98 -13.52 -2.41
C PHE A 216 4.32 -12.87 -2.01
N PRO A 217 5.42 -13.11 -2.77
CA PRO A 217 6.74 -12.58 -2.40
C PRO A 217 6.84 -11.08 -2.65
N HIS A 218 7.71 -10.42 -1.89
CA HIS A 218 7.93 -8.99 -2.05
C HIS A 218 8.52 -8.68 -3.44
N PRO A 219 7.87 -7.81 -4.26
CA PRO A 219 8.23 -7.60 -5.67
C PRO A 219 9.45 -6.69 -5.89
N SER A 220 10.04 -6.13 -4.81
CA SER A 220 11.22 -5.27 -4.93
C SER A 220 12.39 -5.98 -5.61
N GLY A 221 13.14 -5.23 -6.42
CA GLY A 221 14.41 -5.70 -6.99
C GLY A 221 15.46 -6.08 -5.94
N ALA A 222 15.39 -5.51 -4.74
CA ALA A 222 16.25 -5.88 -3.62
C ALA A 222 15.98 -7.30 -3.07
N ASN A 223 14.82 -7.90 -3.37
CA ASN A 223 14.55 -9.30 -3.07
C ASN A 223 15.16 -10.21 -4.16
N GLY A 224 16.42 -10.57 -4.02
CA GLY A 224 17.13 -11.44 -4.95
C GLY A 224 16.51 -12.85 -5.12
N HIS A 225 15.71 -13.29 -4.17
CA HIS A 225 15.03 -14.60 -4.20
C HIS A 225 13.59 -14.52 -4.75
N ARG A 226 13.13 -13.35 -5.17
CA ARG A 226 11.76 -13.09 -5.61
C ARG A 226 11.21 -14.12 -6.60
N LEU A 227 11.95 -14.39 -7.68
CA LEU A 227 11.50 -15.30 -8.74
C LEU A 227 11.41 -16.75 -8.23
N LYS A 228 12.39 -17.21 -7.45
CA LYS A 228 12.37 -18.55 -6.85
C LYS A 228 11.21 -18.72 -5.87
N GLN A 229 10.97 -17.73 -5.02
CA GLN A 229 9.84 -17.72 -4.09
C GLN A 229 8.50 -17.75 -4.84
N PHE A 230 8.38 -16.93 -5.88
CA PHE A 230 7.18 -16.86 -6.71
C PHE A 230 6.90 -18.19 -7.40
N SER A 231 7.89 -18.76 -8.08
CA SER A 231 7.76 -20.05 -8.77
C SER A 231 7.32 -21.17 -7.81
N LYS A 232 7.86 -21.18 -6.59
CA LYS A 232 7.46 -22.16 -5.55
C LYS A 232 6.01 -22.04 -5.13
N ASN A 233 5.49 -20.81 -5.05
CA ASN A 233 4.15 -20.52 -4.50
C ASN A 233 3.09 -20.34 -5.60
N LYS A 234 3.47 -20.33 -6.87
CA LYS A 234 2.60 -19.91 -7.99
C LYS A 234 1.27 -20.69 -8.03
N GLU A 235 1.32 -22.01 -7.99
CA GLU A 235 0.11 -22.85 -8.03
C GLU A 235 -0.85 -22.60 -6.87
N GLN A 236 -0.29 -22.39 -5.68
CA GLN A 236 -1.08 -22.01 -4.50
C GLN A 236 -1.72 -20.64 -4.69
N LEU A 237 -0.98 -19.65 -5.21
CA LEU A 237 -1.50 -18.31 -5.48
C LEU A 237 -2.63 -18.34 -6.52
N GLU A 238 -2.46 -19.07 -7.61
CA GLU A 238 -3.50 -19.26 -8.64
C GLU A 238 -4.78 -19.87 -8.06
N THR A 239 -4.63 -20.87 -7.20
CA THR A 239 -5.77 -21.54 -6.55
C THR A 239 -6.52 -20.60 -5.63
N GLN A 240 -5.83 -19.82 -4.80
CA GLN A 240 -6.44 -18.85 -3.89
C GLN A 240 -7.17 -17.74 -4.66
N ILE A 241 -6.57 -17.23 -5.76
CA ILE A 241 -7.18 -16.20 -6.61
C ILE A 241 -8.48 -16.71 -7.27
N ARG A 242 -8.46 -17.92 -7.84
CA ARG A 242 -9.67 -18.52 -8.41
C ARG A 242 -10.76 -18.74 -7.36
N SER A 243 -10.40 -19.23 -6.18
CA SER A 243 -11.36 -19.43 -5.08
C SER A 243 -12.02 -18.12 -4.65
N PHE A 244 -11.24 -17.03 -4.61
CA PHE A 244 -11.77 -15.69 -4.30
C PHE A 244 -12.75 -15.22 -5.39
N ALA A 245 -12.42 -15.34 -6.66
CA ALA A 245 -13.28 -14.94 -7.77
C ALA A 245 -14.64 -15.66 -7.73
N THR A 246 -14.62 -16.98 -7.54
CA THR A 246 -15.83 -17.79 -7.39
C THR A 246 -16.69 -17.32 -6.21
N LEU A 247 -16.08 -16.98 -5.09
CA LEU A 247 -16.81 -16.47 -3.91
C LEU A 247 -17.50 -15.13 -4.20
N VAL A 248 -16.81 -14.22 -4.89
CA VAL A 248 -17.36 -12.89 -5.22
C VAL A 248 -18.54 -13.03 -6.17
N ASP A 249 -18.44 -13.86 -7.21
CA ASP A 249 -19.53 -14.12 -8.14
C ASP A 249 -20.78 -14.65 -7.41
N PHE A 250 -20.60 -15.62 -6.52
CA PHE A 250 -21.69 -16.16 -5.69
C PHE A 250 -22.36 -15.10 -4.79
N VAL A 251 -21.58 -14.18 -4.21
CA VAL A 251 -22.10 -13.09 -3.37
C VAL A 251 -22.88 -12.07 -4.19
N ILE A 252 -22.43 -11.78 -5.42
CA ILE A 252 -23.12 -10.83 -6.32
C ILE A 252 -24.44 -11.44 -6.80
N GLU A 253 -24.48 -12.71 -7.19
CA GLU A 253 -25.70 -13.39 -7.64
C GLU A 253 -26.78 -13.43 -6.55
N LYS A 254 -26.41 -13.61 -5.28
CA LYS A 254 -27.38 -13.62 -4.16
C LYS A 254 -27.96 -12.24 -3.81
N ARG A 255 -27.37 -11.15 -4.31
CA ARG A 255 -27.85 -9.78 -4.06
C ARG A 255 -28.73 -9.23 -5.17
N LYS A 256 -28.88 -9.98 -6.28
CA LYS A 256 -29.84 -9.73 -7.35
C LYS A 256 -31.17 -10.44 -7.11
#